data_f9845b0bc3cee54dec3d70e228b9e89f
#
_entry.id   f9845b0bc3cee54dec3d70e228b9e89f
#
_cell.length_a   1.000
_cell.length_b   1.000
_cell.length_c   1.000
_cell.angle_alpha   90.00
_cell.angle_beta   90.00
_cell.angle_gamma   90.00
#
_symmetry.space_group_name_H-M   'P 1'
#
loop_
_entity.id
_entity.type
_entity.pdbx_description
1 polymer ?
#
loop_
_entity_poly.entity_id
_entity_poly.type
_entity_poly.pdbx_seq_one_letter_code
_entity_poly.pdbx_strand_id
1 'polypeptide(L)'
;MRFLLFFVGVILLSSCAVFQPKNFNSEALNEELLTLNREPITLSEILKNNKGKKTFIQIFATYCPVSQDSFDDVIAFQKENSEINYIFLSVDHSYHDWKRGLEDIKVKGNHYYIPKKGKGQLGEFLKLKTIPRFLILDKNGKILLYKSSSVSDRLKNKID
;
A
#
# COMPACT_ATOMS: atom_id res chain seq x y z
N MET A 1 -8.62 -49.58 -5.44
CA MET A 1 -9.46 -48.43 -5.78
C MET A 1 -9.68 -47.44 -4.65
N ARG A 2 -9.66 -47.82 -3.37
CA ARG A 2 -9.87 -46.90 -2.22
C ARG A 2 -8.66 -45.98 -1.93
N PHE A 3 -7.42 -46.33 -2.26
CA PHE A 3 -6.22 -45.52 -2.10
C PHE A 3 -6.07 -44.37 -3.11
N LEU A 4 -6.64 -44.52 -4.31
CA LEU A 4 -6.56 -43.50 -5.35
C LEU A 4 -7.43 -42.26 -5.04
N LEU A 5 -8.55 -42.46 -4.36
CA LEU A 5 -9.46 -41.36 -3.92
C LEU A 5 -8.87 -40.48 -2.79
N PHE A 6 -8.00 -41.05 -1.95
CA PHE A 6 -7.33 -40.29 -0.91
C PHE A 6 -6.26 -39.35 -1.46
N PHE A 7 -5.60 -39.72 -2.53
CA PHE A 7 -4.53 -38.91 -3.17
C PHE A 7 -5.11 -37.70 -3.93
N VAL A 8 -6.28 -37.85 -4.54
CA VAL A 8 -6.96 -36.75 -5.25
C VAL A 8 -7.49 -35.70 -4.28
N GLY A 9 -7.96 -36.10 -3.09
CA GLY A 9 -8.45 -35.20 -2.05
C GLY A 9 -7.36 -34.30 -1.44
N VAL A 10 -6.11 -34.77 -1.34
CA VAL A 10 -4.99 -34.01 -0.78
C VAL A 10 -4.48 -32.95 -1.75
N ILE A 11 -4.57 -33.18 -3.07
CA ILE A 11 -4.13 -32.22 -4.10
C ILE A 11 -5.09 -31.02 -4.18
N LEU A 12 -6.37 -31.16 -3.85
CA LEU A 12 -7.34 -30.09 -3.89
C LEU A 12 -7.22 -29.10 -2.70
N LEU A 13 -6.54 -29.47 -1.62
CA LEU A 13 -6.36 -28.63 -0.44
C LEU A 13 -5.13 -27.71 -0.53
N SER A 14 -4.21 -27.91 -1.48
CA SER A 14 -3.00 -27.12 -1.65
C SER A 14 -3.14 -25.96 -2.63
N SER A 15 -4.30 -25.71 -3.23
CA SER A 15 -4.47 -24.68 -4.26
C SER A 15 -4.98 -23.34 -3.77
N CYS A 16 -4.97 -23.08 -2.45
CA CYS A 16 -5.13 -21.73 -1.91
C CYS A 16 -3.80 -20.97 -1.82
N ALA A 17 -2.89 -21.17 -2.77
CA ALA A 17 -1.81 -20.23 -3.00
C ALA A 17 -2.45 -18.92 -3.47
N VAL A 18 -2.57 -17.98 -2.55
CA VAL A 18 -3.18 -16.66 -2.75
C VAL A 18 -2.52 -16.00 -3.96
N PHE A 19 -3.22 -15.95 -5.08
CA PHE A 19 -2.80 -15.24 -6.27
C PHE A 19 -2.81 -13.74 -5.94
N GLN A 20 -1.67 -13.22 -5.47
CA GLN A 20 -1.52 -11.80 -5.23
C GLN A 20 -1.21 -11.10 -6.56
N PRO A 21 -1.87 -9.98 -6.87
CA PRO A 21 -1.58 -9.24 -8.08
C PRO A 21 -0.14 -8.72 -8.05
N LYS A 22 0.54 -8.84 -9.20
CA LYS A 22 1.91 -8.35 -9.37
C LYS A 22 1.97 -6.95 -9.98
N ASN A 23 0.89 -6.48 -10.58
CA ASN A 23 0.78 -5.16 -11.18
C ASN A 23 -0.56 -4.55 -10.81
N PHE A 24 -0.64 -3.23 -10.75
CA PHE A 24 -1.91 -2.52 -10.68
C PHE A 24 -2.68 -2.69 -11.99
N ASN A 25 -4.00 -2.77 -11.92
CA ASN A 25 -4.85 -2.72 -13.12
C ASN A 25 -5.02 -1.27 -13.59
N SER A 26 -5.54 -1.11 -14.81
CA SER A 26 -5.74 0.20 -15.45
C SER A 26 -6.66 1.12 -14.63
N GLU A 27 -7.70 0.55 -14.04
CA GLU A 27 -8.71 1.27 -13.27
C GLU A 27 -8.09 1.88 -12.01
N ALA A 28 -7.30 1.11 -11.26
CA ALA A 28 -6.58 1.59 -10.08
C ALA A 28 -5.50 2.62 -10.44
N LEU A 29 -4.79 2.43 -11.57
CA LEU A 29 -3.76 3.36 -12.06
C LEU A 29 -4.35 4.71 -12.45
N ASN A 30 -5.58 4.73 -12.98
CA ASN A 30 -6.26 5.95 -13.43
C ASN A 30 -7.09 6.61 -12.32
N GLU A 31 -7.12 6.06 -11.10
CA GLU A 31 -7.81 6.73 -10.00
C GLU A 31 -7.13 8.06 -9.68
N GLU A 32 -7.95 9.12 -9.61
CA GLU A 32 -7.50 10.47 -9.27
C GLU A 32 -7.31 10.61 -7.76
N LEU A 33 -6.16 11.11 -7.37
CA LEU A 33 -5.77 11.50 -6.03
C LEU A 33 -5.51 13.01 -6.01
N LEU A 34 -5.33 13.59 -4.83
CA LEU A 34 -5.00 15.00 -4.67
C LEU A 34 -3.64 15.16 -3.99
N THR A 35 -2.85 16.10 -4.52
CA THR A 35 -1.59 16.55 -3.91
C THR A 35 -1.84 17.42 -2.67
N LEU A 36 -0.77 17.79 -1.97
CA LEU A 36 -0.81 18.75 -0.85
C LEU A 36 -1.32 20.15 -1.25
N ASN A 37 -1.28 20.49 -2.54
CA ASN A 37 -1.81 21.75 -3.10
C ASN A 37 -3.24 21.58 -3.67
N ARG A 38 -3.88 20.42 -3.43
CA ARG A 38 -5.20 20.06 -3.95
C ARG A 38 -5.26 19.93 -5.47
N GLU A 39 -4.12 19.69 -6.11
CA GLU A 39 -4.04 19.43 -7.55
C GLU A 39 -4.33 17.95 -7.82
N PRO A 40 -5.10 17.62 -8.87
CA PRO A 40 -5.35 16.25 -9.26
C PRO A 40 -4.07 15.59 -9.80
N ILE A 41 -3.89 14.31 -9.45
CA ILE A 41 -2.82 13.44 -9.95
C ILE A 41 -3.31 12.00 -9.94
N THR A 42 -2.96 11.22 -10.96
CA THR A 42 -3.30 9.80 -11.00
C THR A 42 -2.26 8.93 -10.28
N LEU A 43 -2.67 7.74 -9.82
CA LEU A 43 -1.70 6.77 -9.27
C LEU A 43 -0.61 6.43 -10.31
N SER A 44 -0.98 6.36 -11.59
CA SER A 44 -0.03 6.12 -12.69
C SER A 44 1.08 7.17 -12.75
N GLU A 45 0.73 8.45 -12.65
CA GLU A 45 1.70 9.56 -12.64
C GLU A 45 2.58 9.52 -11.38
N ILE A 46 1.99 9.25 -10.22
CA ILE A 46 2.73 9.09 -8.96
C ILE A 46 3.78 7.99 -9.10
N LEU A 47 3.39 6.81 -9.61
CA LEU A 47 4.30 5.69 -9.78
C LEU A 47 5.37 5.97 -10.86
N LYS A 48 5.01 6.66 -11.94
CA LYS A 48 5.96 7.08 -12.98
C LYS A 48 7.04 8.00 -12.43
N ASN A 49 6.65 8.96 -11.59
CA ASN A 49 7.57 9.91 -10.96
C ASN A 49 8.51 9.26 -9.92
N ASN A 50 8.18 8.05 -9.47
CA ASN A 50 8.95 7.29 -8.49
C ASN A 50 9.70 6.08 -9.09
N LYS A 51 9.79 5.94 -10.43
CA LYS A 51 10.54 4.87 -11.08
C LYS A 51 12.04 4.91 -10.76
N GLY A 52 12.67 3.75 -10.85
CA GLY A 52 14.12 3.60 -10.66
C GLY A 52 14.53 3.20 -9.25
N LYS A 53 13.66 3.34 -8.26
CA LYS A 53 13.87 2.91 -6.89
C LYS A 53 12.73 2.01 -6.41
N LYS A 54 13.01 1.13 -5.44
CA LYS A 54 11.92 0.44 -4.73
C LYS A 54 11.03 1.48 -4.05
N THR A 55 9.75 1.18 -3.91
CA THR A 55 8.77 2.13 -3.35
C THR A 55 7.97 1.46 -2.23
N PHE A 56 8.00 2.08 -1.06
CA PHE A 56 7.12 1.77 0.06
C PHE A 56 5.85 2.60 -0.05
N ILE A 57 4.69 1.96 0.05
CA ILE A 57 3.39 2.63 0.06
C ILE A 57 2.66 2.29 1.36
N GLN A 58 2.17 3.32 2.05
CA GLN A 58 1.25 3.16 3.18
C GLN A 58 -0.09 3.82 2.87
N ILE A 59 -1.18 3.07 3.02
CA ILE A 59 -2.54 3.61 3.06
C ILE A 59 -2.94 3.77 4.52
N PHE A 60 -3.41 4.95 4.89
CA PHE A 60 -3.68 5.32 6.28
C PHE A 60 -4.83 6.32 6.40
N ALA A 61 -5.23 6.64 7.63
CA ALA A 61 -5.99 7.85 7.94
C ALA A 61 -5.41 8.51 9.19
N THR A 62 -5.38 9.83 9.20
CA THR A 62 -4.78 10.60 10.30
C THR A 62 -5.52 10.44 11.62
N TYR A 63 -6.82 10.15 11.56
CA TYR A 63 -7.67 9.92 12.75
C TYR A 63 -7.60 8.48 13.28
N CYS A 64 -6.98 7.54 12.55
CA CYS A 64 -6.96 6.14 12.94
C CYS A 64 -5.82 5.85 13.92
N PRO A 65 -6.10 5.45 15.19
CA PRO A 65 -5.05 5.19 16.18
C PRO A 65 -4.01 4.16 15.71
N VAL A 66 -4.45 3.06 15.10
CA VAL A 66 -3.54 2.00 14.59
C VAL A 66 -2.65 2.53 13.46
N SER A 67 -3.13 3.50 12.66
CA SER A 67 -2.30 4.18 11.65
C SER A 67 -1.27 5.09 12.32
N GLN A 68 -1.68 5.82 13.35
CA GLN A 68 -0.80 6.71 14.12
C GLN A 68 0.32 5.90 14.80
N ASP A 69 -0.01 4.82 15.50
CA ASP A 69 0.96 3.94 16.17
C ASP A 69 1.98 3.35 15.17
N SER A 70 1.56 3.11 13.91
CA SER A 70 2.45 2.55 12.89
C SER A 70 3.52 3.52 12.39
N PHE A 71 3.39 4.84 12.61
CA PHE A 71 4.35 5.81 12.08
C PHE A 71 5.71 5.75 12.77
N ASP A 72 5.79 5.38 14.04
CA ASP A 72 7.07 5.19 14.73
C ASP A 72 7.89 4.06 14.09
N ASP A 73 7.24 2.94 13.77
CA ASP A 73 7.86 1.83 13.04
C ASP A 73 8.31 2.26 11.64
N VAL A 74 7.49 3.08 10.96
CA VAL A 74 7.84 3.61 9.62
C VAL A 74 9.01 4.57 9.72
N ILE A 75 9.09 5.44 10.73
CA ILE A 75 10.23 6.35 10.94
C ILE A 75 11.52 5.56 11.20
N ALA A 76 11.45 4.50 12.01
CA ALA A 76 12.59 3.61 12.24
C ALA A 76 13.03 2.93 10.92
N PHE A 77 12.07 2.40 10.16
CA PHE A 77 12.31 1.79 8.86
C PHE A 77 12.91 2.76 7.84
N GLN A 78 12.48 4.03 7.82
CA GLN A 78 13.04 5.08 6.95
C GLN A 78 14.51 5.39 7.24
N LYS A 79 14.92 5.29 8.51
CA LYS A 79 16.34 5.49 8.89
C LYS A 79 17.25 4.40 8.34
N GLU A 80 16.74 3.17 8.27
CA GLU A 80 17.47 1.99 7.76
C GLU A 80 17.42 1.90 6.23
N ASN A 81 16.42 2.49 5.56
CA ASN A 81 16.13 2.36 4.14
C ASN A 81 15.90 3.73 3.47
N SER A 82 16.86 4.63 3.59
CA SER A 82 16.75 6.02 3.09
C SER A 82 16.80 6.13 1.56
N GLU A 83 17.27 5.09 0.86
CA GLU A 83 17.47 5.05 -0.60
C GLU A 83 16.19 4.75 -1.40
N ILE A 84 15.12 4.28 -0.75
CA ILE A 84 13.84 3.96 -1.42
C ILE A 84 12.88 5.15 -1.40
N ASN A 85 11.84 5.07 -2.23
CA ASN A 85 10.76 6.06 -2.23
C ASN A 85 9.69 5.71 -1.21
N TYR A 86 9.09 6.75 -0.60
CA TYR A 86 7.99 6.61 0.35
C TYR A 86 6.77 7.39 -0.15
N ILE A 87 5.63 6.70 -0.25
CA ILE A 87 4.34 7.24 -0.69
C ILE A 87 3.30 6.95 0.40
N PHE A 88 2.60 7.99 0.81
CA PHE A 88 1.55 7.94 1.84
C PHE A 88 0.21 8.34 1.23
N LEU A 89 -0.75 7.42 1.23
CA LEU A 89 -2.06 7.57 0.62
C LEU A 89 -3.13 7.65 1.72
N SER A 90 -3.72 8.81 1.91
CA SER A 90 -4.74 9.01 2.95
C SER A 90 -6.13 8.65 2.46
N VAL A 91 -6.89 8.00 3.33
CA VAL A 91 -8.34 7.75 3.19
C VAL A 91 -9.17 8.52 4.24
N ASP A 92 -8.65 9.66 4.71
CA ASP A 92 -9.34 10.54 5.66
C ASP A 92 -10.75 10.94 5.19
N HIS A 93 -11.57 11.42 6.12
CA HIS A 93 -12.96 11.81 5.83
C HIS A 93 -13.06 13.03 4.91
N SER A 94 -12.06 13.92 4.96
CA SER A 94 -11.98 15.06 4.05
C SER A 94 -10.53 15.44 3.78
N TYR A 95 -10.31 16.20 2.69
CA TYR A 95 -9.02 16.79 2.39
C TYR A 95 -8.51 17.70 3.53
N HIS A 96 -9.41 18.45 4.15
CA HIS A 96 -9.06 19.38 5.25
C HIS A 96 -8.64 18.64 6.51
N ASP A 97 -9.33 17.54 6.87
CA ASP A 97 -8.97 16.72 8.02
C ASP A 97 -7.59 16.09 7.81
N TRP A 98 -7.35 15.55 6.60
CA TRP A 98 -6.05 15.03 6.23
C TRP A 98 -4.94 16.09 6.36
N LYS A 99 -5.12 17.28 5.77
CA LYS A 99 -4.12 18.37 5.83
C LYS A 99 -3.79 18.75 7.26
N ARG A 100 -4.80 18.90 8.11
CA ARG A 100 -4.61 19.21 9.53
C ARG A 100 -3.90 18.09 10.27
N GLY A 101 -4.29 16.83 10.03
CA GLY A 101 -3.69 15.67 10.69
C GLY A 101 -2.24 15.40 10.27
N LEU A 102 -1.79 15.90 9.10
CA LEU A 102 -0.40 15.76 8.67
C LEU A 102 0.58 16.61 9.49
N GLU A 103 0.12 17.65 10.20
CA GLU A 103 0.98 18.52 11.02
C GLU A 103 1.71 17.74 12.13
N ASP A 104 1.08 16.68 12.64
CA ASP A 104 1.62 15.83 13.68
C ASP A 104 2.40 14.61 13.14
N ILE A 105 2.34 14.35 11.83
CA ILE A 105 2.95 13.18 11.21
C ILE A 105 4.35 13.51 10.70
N LYS A 106 5.38 12.83 11.23
CA LYS A 106 6.80 13.11 10.97
C LYS A 106 7.47 12.18 9.95
N VAL A 107 6.73 11.29 9.29
CA VAL A 107 7.27 10.44 8.25
C VAL A 107 7.66 11.26 7.02
N LYS A 108 8.79 10.93 6.40
CA LYS A 108 9.29 11.60 5.19
C LYS A 108 8.78 10.91 3.95
N GLY A 109 8.35 11.67 2.94
CA GLY A 109 7.89 11.13 1.66
C GLY A 109 6.80 11.96 1.00
N ASN A 110 6.23 11.42 -0.06
CA ASN A 110 5.17 12.07 -0.83
C ASN A 110 3.80 11.68 -0.27
N HIS A 111 2.99 12.67 0.06
CA HIS A 111 1.67 12.47 0.64
C HIS A 111 0.57 12.84 -0.37
N TYR A 112 -0.44 11.99 -0.47
CA TYR A 112 -1.59 12.17 -1.35
C TYR A 112 -2.89 11.80 -0.64
N TYR A 113 -3.97 12.47 -1.01
CA TYR A 113 -5.31 12.20 -0.51
C TYR A 113 -6.13 11.44 -1.56
N ILE A 114 -6.86 10.41 -1.13
CA ILE A 114 -7.77 9.64 -1.97
C ILE A 114 -9.22 10.16 -1.77
N PRO A 115 -9.79 10.95 -2.72
CA PRO A 115 -11.11 11.56 -2.55
C PRO A 115 -12.23 10.54 -2.32
N LYS A 116 -12.12 9.35 -2.90
CA LYS A 116 -13.08 8.24 -2.74
C LYS A 116 -12.88 7.45 -1.44
N LYS A 117 -11.95 7.88 -0.57
CA LYS A 117 -11.75 7.30 0.78
C LYS A 117 -11.55 5.77 0.76
N GLY A 118 -10.83 5.27 -0.24
CA GLY A 118 -10.60 3.84 -0.43
C GLY A 118 -11.80 3.03 -0.94
N LYS A 119 -12.90 3.69 -1.35
CA LYS A 119 -14.09 3.05 -1.96
C LYS A 119 -14.08 3.15 -3.49
N GLY A 120 -13.00 3.67 -4.10
CA GLY A 120 -12.81 3.74 -5.54
C GLY A 120 -12.07 2.51 -6.07
N GLN A 121 -11.64 2.59 -7.33
CA GLN A 121 -11.00 1.49 -8.06
C GLN A 121 -9.69 1.02 -7.42
N LEU A 122 -8.91 1.97 -6.85
CA LEU A 122 -7.69 1.62 -6.09
C LEU A 122 -8.04 0.83 -4.83
N GLY A 123 -9.05 1.26 -4.08
CA GLY A 123 -9.51 0.55 -2.89
C GLY A 123 -10.07 -0.84 -3.20
N GLU A 124 -10.81 -0.98 -4.29
CA GLU A 124 -11.31 -2.27 -4.79
C GLU A 124 -10.15 -3.19 -5.20
N PHE A 125 -9.20 -2.69 -6.01
CA PHE A 125 -8.00 -3.43 -6.38
C PHE A 125 -7.24 -3.91 -5.14
N LEU A 126 -7.03 -3.05 -4.15
CA LEU A 126 -6.34 -3.37 -2.90
C LEU A 126 -7.16 -4.27 -1.97
N LYS A 127 -8.44 -4.51 -2.26
CA LYS A 127 -9.39 -5.15 -1.34
C LYS A 127 -9.29 -4.52 0.05
N LEU A 128 -9.34 -3.17 0.08
CA LEU A 128 -9.06 -2.37 1.27
C LEU A 128 -10.20 -2.48 2.27
N LYS A 129 -9.99 -3.24 3.35
CA LYS A 129 -10.96 -3.41 4.45
C LYS A 129 -10.48 -2.78 5.75
N THR A 130 -9.17 -2.67 5.91
CA THR A 130 -8.52 -2.18 7.14
C THR A 130 -7.31 -1.32 6.78
N ILE A 131 -7.01 -0.36 7.65
CA ILE A 131 -5.81 0.48 7.64
C ILE A 131 -5.10 0.36 9.00
N PRO A 132 -3.77 0.55 9.06
CA PRO A 132 -2.90 0.82 7.92
C PRO A 132 -2.75 -0.38 6.99
N ARG A 133 -2.43 -0.11 5.73
CA ARG A 133 -2.10 -1.08 4.71
C ARG A 133 -0.77 -0.72 4.06
N PHE A 134 0.14 -1.68 3.98
CA PHE A 134 1.47 -1.49 3.41
C PHE A 134 1.66 -2.33 2.15
N LEU A 135 2.35 -1.75 1.16
CA LEU A 135 2.80 -2.41 -0.06
C LEU A 135 4.27 -2.09 -0.29
N ILE A 136 4.96 -2.99 -1.00
CA ILE A 136 6.31 -2.74 -1.53
C ILE A 136 6.26 -2.96 -3.04
N LEU A 137 6.83 -2.03 -3.78
CA LEU A 137 7.02 -2.13 -5.22
C LEU A 137 8.51 -2.22 -5.56
N ASP A 138 8.83 -2.91 -6.64
CA ASP A 138 10.17 -2.87 -7.23
C ASP A 138 10.43 -1.55 -7.99
N LYS A 139 11.63 -1.39 -8.51
CA LYS A 139 12.06 -0.20 -9.28
C LYS A 139 11.26 0.06 -10.57
N ASN A 140 10.50 -0.93 -11.03
CA ASN A 140 9.66 -0.83 -12.23
C ASN A 140 8.17 -0.63 -11.89
N GLY A 141 7.81 -0.59 -10.58
CA GLY A 141 6.44 -0.45 -10.10
C GLY A 141 5.70 -1.79 -9.95
N LYS A 142 6.39 -2.94 -10.09
CA LYS A 142 5.80 -4.26 -9.86
C LYS A 142 5.64 -4.51 -8.36
N ILE A 143 4.52 -5.08 -7.96
CA ILE A 143 4.20 -5.35 -6.57
C ILE A 143 4.99 -6.56 -6.05
N LEU A 144 5.90 -6.31 -5.10
CA LEU A 144 6.67 -7.32 -4.37
C LEU A 144 5.94 -7.79 -3.11
N LEU A 145 5.23 -6.87 -2.45
CA LEU A 145 4.35 -7.15 -1.32
C LEU A 145 3.03 -6.42 -1.53
N TYR A 146 1.96 -7.19 -1.68
CA TYR A 146 0.62 -6.64 -1.94
C TYR A 146 -0.10 -6.21 -0.65
N LYS A 147 0.19 -6.86 0.48
CA LYS A 147 -0.53 -6.66 1.72
C LYS A 147 0.32 -6.96 2.94
N SER A 148 0.48 -5.95 3.80
CA SER A 148 0.89 -6.08 5.20
C SER A 148 0.08 -5.09 6.05
N SER A 149 -0.10 -5.36 7.31
CA SER A 149 -0.75 -4.46 8.29
C SER A 149 0.27 -3.79 9.22
N SER A 150 1.56 -4.13 9.11
CA SER A 150 2.66 -3.58 9.91
C SER A 150 3.98 -3.61 9.14
N VAL A 151 5.00 -2.93 9.64
CA VAL A 151 6.39 -3.01 9.17
C VAL A 151 7.02 -4.30 9.73
N SER A 152 6.54 -5.44 9.23
CA SER A 152 6.97 -6.79 9.64
C SER A 152 8.26 -7.22 8.93
N ASP A 153 8.93 -8.28 9.45
CA ASP A 153 10.09 -8.89 8.80
C ASP A 153 9.77 -9.32 7.36
N ARG A 154 8.55 -9.81 7.11
CA ARG A 154 8.10 -10.13 5.74
C ARG A 154 8.14 -8.90 4.82
N LEU A 155 7.84 -7.70 5.34
CA LEU A 155 7.91 -6.46 4.58
C LEU A 155 9.38 -6.06 4.39
N LYS A 156 10.19 -6.09 5.45
CA LYS A 156 11.61 -5.73 5.44
C LYS A 156 12.37 -6.57 4.41
N ASN A 157 12.19 -7.89 4.40
CA ASN A 157 12.80 -8.82 3.44
C ASN A 157 12.40 -8.59 1.96
N LYS A 158 11.52 -7.63 1.65
CA LYS A 158 11.20 -7.22 0.26
C LYS A 158 12.01 -6.00 -0.18
N ILE A 159 12.68 -5.34 0.75
CA ILE A 159 13.56 -4.21 0.46
C ILE A 159 14.99 -4.71 0.21
N ASP A 160 15.45 -5.76 0.88
CA ASP A 160 16.69 -6.45 0.56
C ASP A 160 16.60 -7.14 -0.83
#